data_ff0c727f701ebc315447e87565a4f7ff
#
_entry.id   ff0c727f701ebc315447e87565a4f7ff
#
_cell.length_a   1.000
_cell.length_b   1.000
_cell.length_c   1.000
_cell.angle_alpha   90.00
_cell.angle_beta   90.00
_cell.angle_gamma   90.00
#
_symmetry.space_group_name_H-M   'P 1'
#
loop_
_entity.id
_entity.type
_entity.pdbx_description
1 polymer ?
#
loop_
_entity_poly.entity_id
_entity_poly.type
_entity_poly.pdbx_seq_one_letter_code
_entity_poly.pdbx_strand_id
1 'polypeptide(L)'
;MSNDLNIILAQLNFHVGDIEGNCKKILENVELAKSMYAADCIAFTELALTGYPPEDLIFRAKIKDRIEKSISKILQASMDITVIVGTPWIENDSRFNAALVMRDQKIIAKYYKKILPNYGEFDEQRYFTAGTETCVFNLCGVSIGLTICEDVWVNGPVSQCRDSGAELVISINASPFHQYKHKERIDVVWKQVSGNHLPILYVNQVGGQDELVFDGYSFVMDVDKNIIVEASLCEEELLLVAYDKDRQALAGKRPVSHKPDRLEVIYQVLLLGLKDYVNKNGFAGGLVGLSGGIDSALVLT
;
A
#
# COMPACT_ATOMS: atom_id res chain seq x y z
N MET A 1 25.89 12.65 -11.94
CA MET A 1 24.57 12.02 -11.79
C MET A 1 24.49 11.62 -10.33
N SER A 2 23.42 11.95 -9.61
CA SER A 2 23.27 11.50 -8.22
C SER A 2 23.22 9.98 -8.21
N ASN A 3 23.92 9.36 -7.27
CA ASN A 3 23.91 7.89 -7.10
C ASN A 3 22.67 7.42 -6.31
N ASP A 4 21.68 8.30 -6.19
CA ASP A 4 20.47 8.08 -5.40
C ASP A 4 19.49 7.16 -6.11
N LEU A 5 18.83 6.32 -5.34
CA LEU A 5 17.70 5.50 -5.78
C LEU A 5 16.39 6.24 -5.45
N ASN A 6 15.64 6.60 -6.49
CA ASN A 6 14.36 7.30 -6.35
C ASN A 6 13.20 6.30 -6.28
N ILE A 7 12.50 6.26 -5.16
CA ILE A 7 11.36 5.36 -4.91
C ILE A 7 10.09 6.20 -4.71
N ILE A 8 9.03 5.84 -5.42
CA ILE A 8 7.68 6.41 -5.21
C ILE A 8 6.84 5.43 -4.38
N LEU A 9 6.26 5.91 -3.29
CA LEU A 9 5.20 5.23 -2.57
C LEU A 9 3.86 5.77 -3.06
N ALA A 10 3.07 4.92 -3.70
CA ALA A 10 1.81 5.31 -4.33
C ALA A 10 0.63 5.06 -3.38
N GLN A 11 0.27 6.08 -2.58
CA GLN A 11 -0.93 6.10 -1.76
C GLN A 11 -2.13 6.43 -2.62
N LEU A 12 -2.87 5.41 -3.06
CA LEU A 12 -3.97 5.58 -4.00
C LEU A 12 -5.25 4.90 -3.53
N ASN A 13 -6.37 5.39 -4.04
CA ASN A 13 -7.71 4.88 -3.79
C ASN A 13 -8.10 3.87 -4.87
N PHE A 14 -8.06 2.59 -4.53
CA PHE A 14 -8.46 1.51 -5.40
C PHE A 14 -9.90 1.08 -5.12
N HIS A 15 -10.58 0.58 -6.17
CA HIS A 15 -11.98 0.14 -6.08
C HIS A 15 -12.02 -1.40 -6.13
N VAL A 16 -12.66 -2.00 -5.13
CA VAL A 16 -12.81 -3.46 -5.06
C VAL A 16 -13.59 -3.99 -6.27
N GLY A 17 -13.00 -4.97 -6.96
CA GLY A 17 -13.59 -5.63 -8.13
C GLY A 17 -13.43 -4.88 -9.45
N ASP A 18 -12.99 -3.62 -9.46
CA ASP A 18 -12.70 -2.87 -10.70
C ASP A 18 -11.26 -3.06 -11.17
N ILE A 19 -10.92 -4.30 -11.55
CA ILE A 19 -9.56 -4.69 -11.94
C ILE A 19 -9.04 -3.84 -13.11
N GLU A 20 -9.88 -3.55 -14.09
CA GLU A 20 -9.50 -2.76 -15.28
C GLU A 20 -9.27 -1.29 -14.92
N GLY A 21 -10.14 -0.69 -14.09
CA GLY A 21 -9.98 0.69 -13.60
C GLY A 21 -8.75 0.83 -12.70
N ASN A 22 -8.54 -0.12 -11.78
CA ASN A 22 -7.34 -0.15 -10.95
C ASN A 22 -6.07 -0.33 -11.79
N CYS A 23 -6.08 -1.21 -12.79
CA CYS A 23 -4.99 -1.37 -13.74
C CYS A 23 -4.69 -0.07 -14.48
N LYS A 24 -5.72 0.63 -14.97
CA LYS A 24 -5.55 1.93 -15.63
C LYS A 24 -4.90 2.96 -14.69
N LYS A 25 -5.38 3.05 -13.45
CA LYS A 25 -4.81 3.94 -12.43
C LYS A 25 -3.34 3.59 -12.15
N ILE A 26 -2.99 2.31 -12.03
CA ILE A 26 -1.60 1.86 -11.88
C ILE A 26 -0.75 2.33 -13.06
N LEU A 27 -1.20 2.11 -14.30
CA LEU A 27 -0.46 2.49 -15.52
C LEU A 27 -0.23 4.02 -15.62
N GLU A 28 -1.25 4.82 -15.31
CA GLU A 28 -1.15 6.28 -15.29
C GLU A 28 -0.11 6.76 -14.27
N ASN A 29 -0.08 6.15 -13.08
CA ASN A 29 0.87 6.51 -12.04
C ASN A 29 2.30 5.98 -12.30
N VAL A 30 2.46 4.85 -13.00
CA VAL A 30 3.77 4.40 -13.50
C VAL A 30 4.34 5.42 -14.48
N GLU A 31 3.53 5.94 -15.39
CA GLU A 31 3.96 6.95 -16.35
C GLU A 31 4.31 8.28 -15.66
N LEU A 32 3.53 8.71 -14.67
CA LEU A 32 3.85 9.89 -13.85
C LEU A 32 5.17 9.71 -13.09
N ALA A 33 5.39 8.51 -12.51
CA ALA A 33 6.63 8.21 -11.79
C ALA A 33 7.86 8.34 -12.69
N LYS A 34 7.78 7.90 -13.94
CA LYS A 34 8.85 8.05 -14.94
C LYS A 34 9.04 9.50 -15.36
N SER A 35 7.97 10.14 -15.84
CA SER A 35 8.07 11.43 -16.52
C SER A 35 8.29 12.61 -15.57
N MET A 36 7.67 12.59 -14.39
CA MET A 36 7.69 13.72 -13.45
C MET A 36 8.72 13.56 -12.34
N TYR A 37 9.01 12.32 -11.93
CA TYR A 37 9.84 12.05 -10.75
C TYR A 37 11.18 11.39 -11.08
N ALA A 38 11.40 10.97 -12.34
CA ALA A 38 12.56 10.17 -12.72
C ALA A 38 12.79 9.00 -11.74
N ALA A 39 11.71 8.30 -11.37
CA ALA A 39 11.74 7.27 -10.37
C ALA A 39 12.34 5.96 -10.91
N ASP A 40 13.16 5.30 -10.11
CA ASP A 40 13.68 3.95 -10.37
C ASP A 40 12.68 2.86 -9.97
N CYS A 41 11.78 3.20 -9.02
CA CYS A 41 10.78 2.30 -8.48
C CYS A 41 9.49 3.03 -8.11
N ILE A 42 8.37 2.36 -8.34
CA ILE A 42 7.06 2.74 -7.76
C ILE A 42 6.45 1.53 -7.06
N ALA A 43 6.03 1.71 -5.79
CA ALA A 43 5.37 0.70 -4.99
C ALA A 43 3.90 1.06 -4.75
N PHE A 44 3.02 0.19 -5.19
CA PHE A 44 1.57 0.25 -4.92
C PHE A 44 1.22 -0.58 -3.69
N THR A 45 0.00 -0.40 -3.19
CA THR A 45 -0.46 -0.99 -1.95
C THR A 45 -0.83 -2.49 -2.07
N GLU A 46 -1.11 -3.11 -0.94
CA GLU A 46 -1.62 -4.47 -0.84
C GLU A 46 -2.89 -4.64 -1.67
N LEU A 47 -2.96 -5.72 -2.46
CA LEU A 47 -4.07 -6.07 -3.35
C LEU A 47 -4.57 -4.90 -4.23
N ALA A 48 -3.70 -3.95 -4.58
CA ALA A 48 -4.03 -2.76 -5.35
C ALA A 48 -4.79 -3.08 -6.66
N LEU A 49 -4.45 -4.18 -7.32
CA LEU A 49 -5.06 -4.55 -8.59
C LEU A 49 -6.52 -4.96 -8.46
N THR A 50 -6.90 -5.62 -7.37
CA THR A 50 -8.29 -6.04 -7.12
C THR A 50 -9.06 -5.09 -6.21
N GLY A 51 -8.35 -4.16 -5.55
CA GLY A 51 -8.83 -3.47 -4.35
C GLY A 51 -8.86 -4.39 -3.13
N TYR A 52 -8.84 -3.82 -1.92
CA TYR A 52 -8.86 -4.53 -0.64
C TYR A 52 -10.12 -4.14 0.17
N PRO A 53 -10.84 -5.09 0.78
CA PRO A 53 -10.69 -6.54 0.67
C PRO A 53 -11.47 -7.11 -0.54
N PRO A 54 -10.88 -8.00 -1.33
CA PRO A 54 -11.58 -8.57 -2.50
C PRO A 54 -12.59 -9.66 -2.12
N GLU A 55 -12.49 -10.22 -0.93
CA GLU A 55 -13.38 -11.25 -0.37
C GLU A 55 -13.69 -12.39 -1.36
N ASP A 56 -14.96 -12.83 -1.41
CA ASP A 56 -15.42 -13.93 -2.28
C ASP A 56 -15.27 -13.64 -3.80
N LEU A 57 -14.98 -12.40 -4.18
CA LEU A 57 -14.76 -12.05 -5.58
C LEU A 57 -13.61 -12.85 -6.21
N ILE A 58 -12.57 -13.17 -5.41
CA ILE A 58 -11.40 -13.91 -5.92
C ILE A 58 -11.70 -15.35 -6.32
N PHE A 59 -12.86 -15.91 -5.92
CA PHE A 59 -13.30 -17.26 -6.30
C PHE A 59 -14.03 -17.28 -7.64
N ARG A 60 -14.40 -16.13 -8.20
CA ARG A 60 -15.12 -16.06 -9.48
C ARG A 60 -14.21 -16.49 -10.64
N ALA A 61 -14.70 -17.39 -11.49
CA ALA A 61 -13.89 -18.03 -12.54
C ALA A 61 -13.16 -17.04 -13.47
N LYS A 62 -13.77 -15.88 -13.78
CA LYS A 62 -13.17 -14.87 -14.68
C LYS A 62 -12.16 -13.93 -14.02
N ILE A 63 -12.03 -13.95 -12.70
CA ILE A 63 -11.14 -13.02 -11.99
C ILE A 63 -9.67 -13.28 -12.34
N LYS A 64 -9.26 -14.54 -12.38
CA LYS A 64 -7.90 -14.94 -12.75
C LYS A 64 -7.50 -14.38 -14.12
N ASP A 65 -8.32 -14.56 -15.13
CA ASP A 65 -8.02 -14.09 -16.50
C ASP A 65 -7.91 -12.56 -16.56
N ARG A 66 -8.75 -11.84 -15.81
CA ARG A 66 -8.71 -10.37 -15.71
C ARG A 66 -7.44 -9.88 -15.05
N ILE A 67 -7.03 -10.52 -13.94
CA ILE A 67 -5.77 -10.24 -13.26
C ILE A 67 -4.59 -10.49 -14.20
N GLU A 68 -4.50 -11.64 -14.85
CA GLU A 68 -3.40 -11.99 -15.76
C GLU A 68 -3.28 -11.01 -16.93
N LYS A 69 -4.41 -10.61 -17.53
CA LYS A 69 -4.44 -9.59 -18.59
C LYS A 69 -3.94 -8.22 -18.09
N SER A 70 -4.32 -7.84 -16.90
CA SER A 70 -3.90 -6.57 -16.30
C SER A 70 -2.42 -6.59 -15.93
N ILE A 71 -1.92 -7.69 -15.35
CA ILE A 71 -0.50 -7.88 -15.08
C ILE A 71 0.33 -7.81 -16.36
N SER A 72 -0.16 -8.39 -17.47
CA SER A 72 0.53 -8.30 -18.77
C SER A 72 0.69 -6.85 -19.25
N LYS A 73 -0.30 -5.98 -19.01
CA LYS A 73 -0.21 -4.55 -19.33
C LYS A 73 0.78 -3.83 -18.42
N ILE A 74 0.76 -4.13 -17.11
CA ILE A 74 1.68 -3.52 -16.15
C ILE A 74 3.12 -3.96 -16.44
N LEU A 75 3.35 -5.21 -16.85
CA LEU A 75 4.64 -5.71 -17.31
C LEU A 75 5.16 -4.89 -18.50
N GLN A 76 4.32 -4.57 -19.48
CA GLN A 76 4.72 -3.72 -20.61
C GLN A 76 5.12 -2.31 -20.14
N ALA A 77 4.44 -1.76 -19.14
CA ALA A 77 4.75 -0.45 -18.59
C ALA A 77 6.01 -0.43 -17.70
N SER A 78 6.49 -1.59 -17.25
CA SER A 78 7.65 -1.72 -16.35
C SER A 78 9.02 -1.57 -17.05
N MET A 79 9.06 -1.13 -18.32
CA MET A 79 10.30 -0.80 -19.01
C MET A 79 10.98 0.38 -18.32
N ASP A 80 12.26 0.21 -18.00
CA ASP A 80 13.13 1.23 -17.35
C ASP A 80 12.71 1.66 -15.92
N ILE A 81 11.68 1.04 -15.35
CA ILE A 81 11.25 1.29 -13.97
C ILE A 81 10.86 -0.02 -13.26
N THR A 82 11.14 -0.12 -11.99
CA THR A 82 10.63 -1.23 -11.17
C THR A 82 9.24 -0.89 -10.66
N VAL A 83 8.29 -1.81 -10.87
CA VAL A 83 6.90 -1.67 -10.42
C VAL A 83 6.59 -2.76 -9.40
N ILE A 84 6.19 -2.38 -8.19
CA ILE A 84 5.76 -3.30 -7.14
C ILE A 84 4.25 -3.18 -7.02
N VAL A 85 3.52 -4.27 -7.24
CA VAL A 85 2.04 -4.29 -7.21
C VAL A 85 1.54 -5.40 -6.32
N GLY A 86 0.67 -5.04 -5.36
CA GLY A 86 -0.13 -5.99 -4.60
C GLY A 86 -1.27 -6.56 -5.44
N THR A 87 -1.38 -7.88 -5.50
CA THR A 87 -2.42 -8.60 -6.29
C THR A 87 -2.64 -9.99 -5.74
N PRO A 88 -3.87 -10.55 -5.87
CA PRO A 88 -4.02 -12.00 -5.74
C PRO A 88 -3.19 -12.72 -6.80
N TRP A 89 -2.51 -13.78 -6.41
CA TRP A 89 -1.73 -14.62 -7.30
C TRP A 89 -2.13 -16.08 -7.13
N ILE A 90 -2.34 -16.77 -8.24
CA ILE A 90 -2.73 -18.18 -8.24
C ILE A 90 -1.58 -19.01 -8.80
N GLU A 91 -1.06 -19.91 -8.00
CA GLU A 91 0.02 -20.82 -8.37
C GLU A 91 -0.25 -22.21 -7.76
N ASN A 92 -0.16 -23.27 -8.57
CA ASN A 92 -0.40 -24.65 -8.13
C ASN A 92 -1.72 -24.83 -7.34
N ASP A 93 -2.81 -24.26 -7.85
CA ASP A 93 -4.16 -24.24 -7.25
C ASP A 93 -4.27 -23.53 -5.89
N SER A 94 -3.19 -22.98 -5.38
CA SER A 94 -3.18 -22.12 -4.19
C SER A 94 -3.35 -20.65 -4.57
N ARG A 95 -4.03 -19.89 -3.72
CA ARG A 95 -4.21 -18.43 -3.86
C ARG A 95 -3.38 -17.73 -2.82
N PHE A 96 -2.65 -16.72 -3.24
CA PHE A 96 -1.77 -15.94 -2.37
C PHE A 96 -2.14 -14.44 -2.43
N ASN A 97 -2.08 -13.77 -1.29
CA ASN A 97 -1.95 -12.32 -1.25
C ASN A 97 -0.48 -12.00 -1.58
N ALA A 98 -0.24 -11.47 -2.77
CA ALA A 98 1.11 -11.38 -3.33
C ALA A 98 1.54 -9.94 -3.63
N ALA A 99 2.84 -9.69 -3.53
CA ALA A 99 3.53 -8.55 -4.12
C ALA A 99 4.37 -9.03 -5.29
N LEU A 100 4.10 -8.51 -6.48
CA LEU A 100 4.88 -8.79 -7.69
C LEU A 100 5.84 -7.64 -7.94
N VAL A 101 7.12 -7.95 -8.14
CA VAL A 101 8.15 -7.01 -8.56
C VAL A 101 8.39 -7.18 -10.04
N MET A 102 8.11 -6.16 -10.81
CA MET A 102 8.20 -6.17 -12.27
C MET A 102 9.23 -5.14 -12.74
N ARG A 103 10.11 -5.54 -13.65
CA ARG A 103 11.08 -4.67 -14.32
C ARG A 103 11.40 -5.20 -15.69
N ASP A 104 11.57 -4.32 -16.65
CA ASP A 104 11.96 -4.64 -18.04
C ASP A 104 11.09 -5.76 -18.62
N GLN A 105 9.77 -5.64 -18.44
CA GLN A 105 8.73 -6.57 -18.89
C GLN A 105 8.83 -8.00 -18.31
N LYS A 106 9.48 -8.14 -17.15
CA LYS A 106 9.60 -9.44 -16.46
C LYS A 106 9.18 -9.30 -15.01
N ILE A 107 8.61 -10.36 -14.46
CA ILE A 107 8.49 -10.53 -13.01
C ILE A 107 9.86 -10.98 -12.52
N ILE A 108 10.55 -10.11 -11.77
CA ILE A 108 11.90 -10.37 -11.25
C ILE A 108 11.88 -10.94 -9.83
N ALA A 109 10.81 -10.70 -9.08
CA ALA A 109 10.58 -11.30 -7.77
C ALA A 109 9.08 -11.39 -7.45
N LYS A 110 8.72 -12.32 -6.57
CA LYS A 110 7.38 -12.50 -6.00
C LYS A 110 7.50 -12.68 -4.49
N TYR A 111 6.61 -12.05 -3.76
CA TYR A 111 6.46 -12.28 -2.33
C TYR A 111 5.01 -12.66 -2.02
N TYR A 112 4.82 -13.65 -1.19
CA TYR A 112 3.51 -14.07 -0.70
C TYR A 112 3.40 -13.76 0.79
N LYS A 113 2.32 -13.05 1.17
CA LYS A 113 2.05 -12.66 2.55
C LYS A 113 2.14 -13.87 3.48
N LYS A 114 2.95 -13.77 4.54
CA LYS A 114 3.17 -14.87 5.47
C LYS A 114 2.13 -14.93 6.57
N ILE A 115 1.76 -13.77 7.08
CA ILE A 115 0.83 -13.64 8.20
C ILE A 115 -0.52 -13.19 7.67
N LEU A 116 -1.48 -14.10 7.71
CA LEU A 116 -2.85 -13.86 7.26
C LEU A 116 -3.72 -13.55 8.47
N PRO A 117 -4.13 -12.28 8.70
CA PRO A 117 -4.98 -11.92 9.82
C PRO A 117 -6.37 -12.57 9.68
N ASN A 118 -6.90 -13.04 10.81
CA ASN A 118 -8.20 -13.69 10.90
C ASN A 118 -8.91 -13.28 12.18
N TYR A 119 -9.02 -11.97 12.39
CA TYR A 119 -9.63 -11.33 13.56
C TYR A 119 -10.26 -10.00 13.17
N GLY A 120 -11.27 -9.54 13.93
CA GLY A 120 -11.98 -8.29 13.62
C GLY A 120 -12.59 -8.31 12.23
N GLU A 121 -12.22 -7.34 11.43
CA GLU A 121 -12.63 -7.18 10.03
C GLU A 121 -11.88 -8.08 9.04
N PHE A 122 -10.89 -8.85 9.49
CA PHE A 122 -10.05 -9.66 8.62
C PHE A 122 -10.44 -11.15 8.64
N ASP A 123 -10.56 -11.75 7.44
CA ASP A 123 -10.80 -13.18 7.23
C ASP A 123 -9.89 -13.73 6.11
N GLU A 124 -8.60 -13.35 6.11
CA GLU A 124 -7.70 -13.67 4.99
C GLU A 124 -7.39 -15.17 4.87
N GLN A 125 -7.43 -15.93 5.97
CA GLN A 125 -7.20 -17.37 5.92
C GLN A 125 -8.27 -18.13 5.14
N ARG A 126 -9.46 -17.56 4.98
CA ARG A 126 -10.52 -18.12 4.13
C ARG A 126 -10.16 -18.04 2.64
N TYR A 127 -9.41 -17.02 2.24
CA TYR A 127 -9.20 -16.66 0.84
C TYR A 127 -7.82 -17.03 0.34
N PHE A 128 -6.81 -16.98 1.20
CA PHE A 128 -5.41 -17.07 0.83
C PHE A 128 -4.67 -18.16 1.58
N THR A 129 -3.63 -18.66 0.93
CA THR A 129 -2.61 -19.55 1.53
C THR A 129 -1.45 -18.69 1.99
N ALA A 130 -0.94 -18.94 3.19
CA ALA A 130 0.23 -18.25 3.72
C ALA A 130 1.49 -18.57 2.92
N GLY A 131 2.28 -17.53 2.63
CA GLY A 131 3.62 -17.69 2.06
C GLY A 131 4.62 -18.22 3.09
N THR A 132 5.72 -18.80 2.60
CA THR A 132 6.81 -19.31 3.45
C THR A 132 8.16 -18.64 3.15
N GLU A 133 8.35 -18.21 1.92
CA GLU A 133 9.62 -17.69 1.43
C GLU A 133 9.82 -16.21 1.75
N THR A 134 11.06 -15.83 2.02
CA THR A 134 11.44 -14.41 2.15
C THR A 134 11.80 -13.87 0.78
N CYS A 135 11.43 -12.62 0.52
CA CYS A 135 11.76 -11.95 -0.73
C CYS A 135 12.72 -10.79 -0.46
N VAL A 136 13.93 -10.90 -1.00
CA VAL A 136 14.89 -9.80 -1.13
C VAL A 136 15.29 -9.74 -2.59
N PHE A 137 15.16 -8.56 -3.21
CA PHE A 137 15.54 -8.37 -4.62
C PHE A 137 16.51 -7.18 -4.74
N ASN A 138 17.31 -7.19 -5.81
CA ASN A 138 18.25 -6.09 -6.08
C ASN A 138 17.59 -5.04 -6.97
N LEU A 139 17.67 -3.77 -6.55
CA LEU A 139 17.24 -2.62 -7.32
C LEU A 139 18.39 -1.64 -7.45
N CYS A 140 18.95 -1.54 -8.63
CA CYS A 140 20.06 -0.61 -8.93
C CYS A 140 21.23 -0.72 -7.93
N GLY A 141 21.54 -1.91 -7.45
CA GLY A 141 22.64 -2.19 -6.52
C GLY A 141 22.22 -2.17 -5.04
N VAL A 142 20.96 -1.85 -4.71
CA VAL A 142 20.43 -1.88 -3.33
C VAL A 142 19.59 -3.14 -3.14
N SER A 143 19.80 -3.85 -2.03
CA SER A 143 19.04 -5.06 -1.66
C SER A 143 17.79 -4.66 -0.87
N ILE A 144 16.59 -4.91 -1.45
CA ILE A 144 15.31 -4.48 -0.90
C ILE A 144 14.49 -5.68 -0.46
N GLY A 145 14.11 -5.70 0.83
CA GLY A 145 13.17 -6.67 1.38
C GLY A 145 11.71 -6.27 1.11
N LEU A 146 10.82 -7.25 0.96
CA LEU A 146 9.38 -7.05 0.83
C LEU A 146 8.62 -7.67 1.99
N THR A 147 7.58 -6.95 2.46
CA THR A 147 6.56 -7.44 3.40
C THR A 147 5.18 -6.93 2.98
N ILE A 148 4.13 -7.61 3.44
CA ILE A 148 2.75 -7.21 3.19
C ILE A 148 2.03 -7.08 4.54
N CYS A 149 1.62 -5.86 4.87
CA CYS A 149 0.70 -5.46 5.95
C CYS A 149 1.00 -6.16 7.29
N GLU A 150 0.25 -7.22 7.64
CA GLU A 150 0.36 -7.94 8.92
C GLU A 150 1.78 -8.48 9.20
N ASP A 151 2.59 -8.69 8.16
CA ASP A 151 3.97 -9.19 8.33
C ASP A 151 4.85 -8.25 9.17
N VAL A 152 4.59 -6.94 9.18
CA VAL A 152 5.34 -5.98 10.03
C VAL A 152 4.84 -5.93 11.47
N TRP A 153 3.64 -6.46 11.75
CA TRP A 153 3.06 -6.46 13.10
C TRP A 153 3.61 -7.56 13.99
N VAL A 154 4.22 -8.58 13.39
CA VAL A 154 4.80 -9.72 14.10
C VAL A 154 6.31 -9.79 13.93
N ASN A 155 6.97 -10.48 14.85
CA ASN A 155 8.40 -10.77 14.69
C ASN A 155 8.59 -11.86 13.63
N GLY A 156 9.63 -11.78 12.83
CA GLY A 156 10.01 -12.81 11.85
C GLY A 156 10.19 -12.26 10.44
N PRO A 157 9.13 -11.81 9.73
CA PRO A 157 9.27 -11.43 8.32
C PRO A 157 10.32 -10.35 8.05
N VAL A 158 10.36 -9.29 8.85
CA VAL A 158 11.38 -8.22 8.70
C VAL A 158 12.78 -8.72 9.07
N SER A 159 12.92 -9.52 10.14
CA SER A 159 14.22 -10.08 10.50
C SER A 159 14.75 -11.06 9.45
N GLN A 160 13.88 -11.82 8.80
CA GLN A 160 14.26 -12.68 7.69
C GLN A 160 14.74 -11.87 6.47
N CYS A 161 14.16 -10.70 6.20
CA CYS A 161 14.69 -9.78 5.18
C CYS A 161 16.10 -9.31 5.54
N ARG A 162 16.35 -8.90 6.80
CA ARG A 162 17.70 -8.56 7.30
C ARG A 162 18.67 -9.71 7.12
N ASP A 163 18.30 -10.89 7.57
CA ASP A 163 19.16 -12.09 7.53
C ASP A 163 19.47 -12.54 6.10
N SER A 164 18.62 -12.15 5.14
CA SER A 164 18.80 -12.32 3.71
C SER A 164 19.54 -11.15 3.04
N GLY A 165 20.06 -10.20 3.80
CA GLY A 165 20.92 -9.11 3.32
C GLY A 165 20.16 -7.88 2.79
N ALA A 166 18.92 -7.68 3.17
CA ALA A 166 18.21 -6.43 2.83
C ALA A 166 18.86 -5.21 3.49
N GLU A 167 18.93 -4.09 2.76
CA GLU A 167 19.39 -2.79 3.24
C GLU A 167 18.23 -1.88 3.66
N LEU A 168 17.05 -2.13 3.10
CA LEU A 168 15.79 -1.51 3.47
C LEU A 168 14.61 -2.45 3.19
N VAL A 169 13.45 -2.15 3.76
CA VAL A 169 12.22 -2.92 3.52
C VAL A 169 11.14 -2.02 2.96
N ILE A 170 10.45 -2.47 1.91
CA ILE A 170 9.20 -1.89 1.44
C ILE A 170 8.05 -2.76 1.95
N SER A 171 7.16 -2.16 2.74
CA SER A 171 5.93 -2.80 3.21
C SER A 171 4.74 -2.21 2.45
N ILE A 172 4.02 -3.05 1.71
CA ILE A 172 2.79 -2.66 1.04
C ILE A 172 1.59 -3.03 1.91
N ASN A 173 0.66 -2.08 2.12
CA ASN A 173 -0.37 -2.22 3.13
C ASN A 173 -1.75 -1.78 2.63
N ALA A 174 -2.79 -2.39 3.19
CA ALA A 174 -4.17 -1.94 3.19
C ALA A 174 -4.67 -2.00 4.65
N SER A 175 -4.07 -1.16 5.50
CA SER A 175 -4.37 -1.11 6.93
C SER A 175 -5.53 -0.13 7.17
N PRO A 176 -6.71 -0.60 7.64
CA PRO A 176 -7.88 0.26 7.84
C PRO A 176 -7.70 1.18 9.04
N PHE A 177 -8.49 2.24 9.03
CA PHE A 177 -8.52 3.25 10.06
C PHE A 177 -9.23 2.77 11.33
N HIS A 178 -8.66 3.10 12.46
CA HIS A 178 -9.36 3.37 13.71
C HIS A 178 -8.63 4.51 14.45
N GLN A 179 -9.28 5.12 15.44
CA GLN A 179 -8.86 6.42 16.01
C GLN A 179 -7.41 6.51 16.55
N TYR A 180 -6.74 5.37 16.79
CA TYR A 180 -5.35 5.31 17.27
C TYR A 180 -4.40 4.60 16.30
N LYS A 181 -4.92 4.14 15.15
CA LYS A 181 -4.19 3.26 14.22
C LYS A 181 -2.91 3.85 13.67
N HIS A 182 -2.92 5.15 13.35
CA HIS A 182 -1.71 5.80 12.84
C HIS A 182 -0.55 5.73 13.87
N LYS A 183 -0.84 6.03 15.15
CA LYS A 183 0.16 5.89 16.20
C LYS A 183 0.64 4.46 16.37
N GLU A 184 -0.27 3.50 16.35
CA GLU A 184 0.08 2.08 16.44
C GLU A 184 0.97 1.63 15.28
N ARG A 185 0.70 2.07 14.03
CA ARG A 185 1.56 1.81 12.87
C ARG A 185 2.98 2.32 13.10
N ILE A 186 3.12 3.57 13.56
CA ILE A 186 4.42 4.17 13.88
C ILE A 186 5.15 3.35 14.96
N ASP A 187 4.47 2.99 16.05
CA ASP A 187 5.07 2.25 17.16
C ASP A 187 5.49 0.82 16.72
N VAL A 188 4.68 0.16 15.91
CA VAL A 188 4.97 -1.18 15.36
C VAL A 188 6.13 -1.14 14.39
N VAL A 189 6.11 -0.21 13.43
CA VAL A 189 7.21 -0.04 12.47
C VAL A 189 8.51 0.31 13.18
N TRP A 190 8.46 1.20 14.18
CA TRP A 190 9.63 1.50 15.01
C TRP A 190 10.20 0.26 15.72
N LYS A 191 9.34 -0.60 16.25
CA LYS A 191 9.79 -1.86 16.87
C LYS A 191 10.55 -2.74 15.88
N GLN A 192 10.09 -2.82 14.64
CA GLN A 192 10.77 -3.58 13.60
C GLN A 192 12.09 -2.91 13.16
N VAL A 193 12.07 -1.60 12.94
CA VAL A 193 13.26 -0.83 12.58
C VAL A 193 14.33 -0.96 13.64
N SER A 194 14.00 -0.72 14.92
CA SER A 194 14.97 -0.78 16.02
C SER A 194 15.53 -2.17 16.26
N GLY A 195 14.69 -3.21 16.13
CA GLY A 195 15.12 -4.59 16.32
C GLY A 195 15.95 -5.17 15.18
N ASN A 196 15.86 -4.60 13.99
CA ASN A 196 16.51 -5.12 12.79
C ASN A 196 17.54 -4.18 12.18
N HIS A 197 17.63 -2.92 12.60
CA HIS A 197 18.47 -1.86 12.03
C HIS A 197 18.24 -1.69 10.51
N LEU A 198 16.99 -1.82 10.07
CA LEU A 198 16.57 -1.63 8.70
C LEU A 198 15.54 -0.52 8.60
N PRO A 199 15.73 0.48 7.73
CA PRO A 199 14.69 1.46 7.44
C PRO A 199 13.51 0.80 6.74
N ILE A 200 12.29 1.29 7.03
CA ILE A 200 11.06 0.76 6.46
C ILE A 200 10.30 1.86 5.71
N LEU A 201 9.98 1.57 4.45
CA LEU A 201 9.10 2.34 3.60
C LEU A 201 7.71 1.72 3.68
N TYR A 202 6.78 2.39 4.37
CA TYR A 202 5.43 1.92 4.64
C TYR A 202 4.45 2.61 3.70
N VAL A 203 3.98 1.91 2.65
CA VAL A 203 2.96 2.43 1.74
C VAL A 203 1.60 1.89 2.11
N ASN A 204 0.62 2.77 2.37
CA ASN A 204 -0.72 2.39 2.78
C ASN A 204 -1.78 2.87 1.79
N GLN A 205 -2.88 2.13 1.69
CA GLN A 205 -4.03 2.49 0.88
C GLN A 205 -4.76 3.70 1.46
N VAL A 206 -5.44 4.46 0.60
CA VAL A 206 -6.41 5.50 0.96
C VAL A 206 -7.76 5.18 0.32
N GLY A 207 -8.87 5.60 0.94
CA GLY A 207 -10.21 5.48 0.38
C GLY A 207 -11.18 4.68 1.24
N GLY A 208 -12.48 4.84 0.99
CA GLY A 208 -13.56 4.08 1.62
C GLY A 208 -13.93 2.85 0.78
N GLN A 209 -14.23 1.74 1.46
CA GLN A 209 -14.75 0.53 0.84
C GLN A 209 -15.68 -0.18 1.82
N ASP A 210 -16.97 -0.19 1.49
CA ASP A 210 -18.03 -0.71 2.37
C ASP A 210 -17.93 -0.07 3.77
N GLU A 211 -17.79 -0.85 4.84
CA GLU A 211 -17.61 -0.36 6.21
C GLU A 211 -16.18 0.06 6.56
N LEU A 212 -15.21 -0.18 5.68
CA LEU A 212 -13.81 0.14 5.93
C LEU A 212 -13.42 1.48 5.31
N VAL A 213 -12.60 2.23 6.04
CA VAL A 213 -11.93 3.42 5.49
C VAL A 213 -10.43 3.27 5.71
N PHE A 214 -9.67 3.53 4.66
CA PHE A 214 -8.22 3.57 4.67
C PHE A 214 -7.79 5.02 4.66
N ASP A 215 -7.06 5.43 5.67
CA ASP A 215 -6.72 6.82 5.94
C ASP A 215 -5.44 7.29 5.23
N GLY A 216 -4.74 6.38 4.55
CA GLY A 216 -3.45 6.68 3.95
C GLY A 216 -2.34 6.76 4.98
N TYR A 217 -1.75 7.95 5.20
CA TYR A 217 -0.61 8.14 6.07
C TYR A 217 0.55 7.17 5.78
N SER A 218 0.88 7.02 4.49
CA SER A 218 2.11 6.33 4.08
C SER A 218 3.31 7.11 4.63
N PHE A 219 4.33 6.42 5.10
CA PHE A 219 5.50 7.07 5.68
C PHE A 219 6.79 6.28 5.47
N VAL A 220 7.90 6.95 5.70
CA VAL A 220 9.23 6.33 5.69
C VAL A 220 9.90 6.58 7.03
N MET A 221 10.38 5.52 7.66
CA MET A 221 11.08 5.58 8.93
C MET A 221 12.53 5.10 8.75
N ASP A 222 13.48 5.94 9.19
CA ASP A 222 14.90 5.59 9.24
C ASP A 222 15.27 4.80 10.50
N VAL A 223 16.52 4.37 10.57
CA VAL A 223 17.04 3.59 11.71
C VAL A 223 17.08 4.35 13.04
N ASP A 224 17.00 5.68 13.00
CA ASP A 224 17.03 6.58 14.17
C ASP A 224 15.63 7.02 14.64
N LYS A 225 14.57 6.39 14.12
CA LYS A 225 13.15 6.71 14.40
C LYS A 225 12.68 8.03 13.78
N ASN A 226 13.41 8.61 12.85
CA ASN A 226 12.91 9.78 12.16
C ASN A 226 11.90 9.36 11.08
N ILE A 227 10.77 10.06 11.04
CA ILE A 227 9.87 10.01 9.89
C ILE A 227 10.43 10.97 8.84
N ILE A 228 11.04 10.41 7.81
CA ILE A 228 11.71 11.16 6.74
C ILE A 228 10.69 11.87 5.85
N VAL A 229 9.61 11.18 5.52
CA VAL A 229 8.45 11.71 4.77
C VAL A 229 7.18 11.02 5.26
N GLU A 230 6.07 11.75 5.17
CA GLU A 230 4.74 11.23 5.50
C GLU A 230 3.73 11.80 4.52
N ALA A 231 2.87 10.95 3.95
CA ALA A 231 1.81 11.34 3.04
C ALA A 231 0.60 11.95 3.78
N SER A 232 -0.24 12.64 3.04
CA SER A 232 -1.44 13.29 3.56
C SER A 232 -2.48 12.28 4.06
N LEU A 233 -3.26 12.72 5.05
CA LEU A 233 -4.46 12.04 5.52
C LEU A 233 -5.54 12.10 4.44
N CYS A 234 -6.20 10.96 4.16
CA CYS A 234 -7.39 10.88 3.32
C CYS A 234 -7.23 11.43 1.88
N GLU A 235 -6.02 11.55 1.37
CA GLU A 235 -5.72 12.06 0.03
C GLU A 235 -4.90 11.07 -0.78
N GLU A 236 -5.10 11.03 -2.10
CA GLU A 236 -4.20 10.32 -3.02
C GLU A 236 -2.90 11.10 -3.17
N GLU A 237 -1.76 10.41 -3.06
CA GLU A 237 -0.45 11.05 -3.14
C GLU A 237 0.62 10.10 -3.67
N LEU A 238 1.55 10.64 -4.49
CA LEU A 238 2.80 9.99 -4.87
C LEU A 238 3.94 10.55 -4.03
N LEU A 239 4.41 9.79 -3.06
CA LEU A 239 5.41 10.20 -2.10
C LEU A 239 6.81 9.81 -2.58
N LEU A 240 7.63 10.79 -2.97
CA LEU A 240 9.01 10.57 -3.42
C LEU A 240 9.98 10.43 -2.25
N VAL A 241 10.75 9.36 -2.28
CA VAL A 241 11.84 9.07 -1.35
C VAL A 241 13.12 8.81 -2.14
N ALA A 242 14.21 9.46 -1.78
CA ALA A 242 15.54 9.18 -2.31
C ALA A 242 16.34 8.37 -1.29
N TYR A 243 17.03 7.33 -1.75
CA TYR A 243 17.99 6.56 -0.97
C TYR A 243 19.39 6.81 -1.51
N ASP A 244 20.23 7.50 -0.71
CA ASP A 244 21.64 7.72 -1.00
C ASP A 244 22.40 6.42 -0.72
N LYS A 245 22.88 5.78 -1.79
CA LYS A 245 23.57 4.48 -1.71
C LYS A 245 24.92 4.56 -1.03
N ASP A 246 25.62 5.69 -1.14
CA ASP A 246 26.96 5.87 -0.61
C ASP A 246 26.89 6.07 0.91
N ARG A 247 25.86 6.79 1.37
CA ARG A 247 25.64 7.09 2.79
C ARG A 247 24.70 6.11 3.49
N GLN A 248 24.02 5.25 2.72
CA GLN A 248 22.93 4.37 3.18
C GLN A 248 21.84 5.16 3.94
N ALA A 249 21.48 6.32 3.44
CA ALA A 249 20.60 7.27 4.10
C ALA A 249 19.37 7.59 3.24
N LEU A 250 18.24 7.75 3.91
CA LEU A 250 16.98 8.16 3.27
C LEU A 250 16.85 9.70 3.32
N ALA A 251 16.34 10.25 2.22
CA ALA A 251 16.01 11.67 2.12
C ALA A 251 14.63 11.82 1.46
N GLY A 252 13.86 12.78 1.92
CA GLY A 252 12.57 13.14 1.35
C GLY A 252 12.39 14.64 1.29
N LYS A 253 11.56 15.10 0.34
CA LYS A 253 11.39 16.54 0.07
C LYS A 253 10.24 17.20 0.84
N ARG A 254 9.47 16.45 1.62
CA ARG A 254 8.30 17.00 2.28
C ARG A 254 8.45 17.03 3.81
N PRO A 255 8.47 18.20 4.43
CA PRO A 255 8.26 18.29 5.87
C PRO A 255 6.80 17.92 6.20
N VAL A 256 6.58 17.17 7.27
CA VAL A 256 5.27 16.95 7.86
C VAL A 256 4.70 18.31 8.25
N SER A 257 3.74 18.86 7.48
CA SER A 257 3.33 20.26 7.66
C SER A 257 2.31 20.42 8.76
N HIS A 258 1.21 19.84 8.81
CA HIS A 258 0.17 20.00 9.83
C HIS A 258 -0.29 18.63 10.32
N LYS A 259 -0.32 18.44 11.64
CA LYS A 259 -0.96 17.27 12.23
C LYS A 259 -2.36 17.68 12.64
N PRO A 260 -3.39 17.21 11.92
CA PRO A 260 -4.76 17.48 12.30
C PRO A 260 -5.03 16.94 13.71
N ASP A 261 -5.95 17.60 14.43
CA ASP A 261 -6.39 17.10 15.72
C ASP A 261 -7.23 15.82 15.55
N ARG A 262 -7.50 15.14 16.67
CA ARG A 262 -8.21 13.86 16.64
C ARG A 262 -9.63 13.98 16.02
N LEU A 263 -10.35 15.07 16.30
CA LEU A 263 -11.72 15.23 15.80
C LEU A 263 -11.70 15.54 14.31
N GLU A 264 -10.75 16.32 13.85
CA GLU A 264 -10.51 16.59 12.43
C GLU A 264 -10.21 15.31 11.67
N VAL A 265 -9.32 14.44 12.19
CA VAL A 265 -9.03 13.13 11.60
C VAL A 265 -10.29 12.29 11.45
N ILE A 266 -11.10 12.17 12.51
CA ILE A 266 -12.35 11.39 12.50
C ILE A 266 -13.31 11.97 11.46
N TYR A 267 -13.47 13.29 11.41
CA TYR A 267 -14.35 13.94 10.46
C TYR A 267 -13.94 13.69 9.00
N GLN A 268 -12.65 13.86 8.68
CA GLN A 268 -12.14 13.61 7.33
C GLN A 268 -12.30 12.15 6.91
N VAL A 269 -12.08 11.20 7.81
CA VAL A 269 -12.27 9.77 7.55
C VAL A 269 -13.74 9.43 7.28
N LEU A 270 -14.66 9.98 8.08
CA LEU A 270 -16.12 9.78 7.86
C LEU A 270 -16.55 10.37 6.52
N LEU A 271 -16.05 11.57 6.19
CA LEU A 271 -16.35 12.23 4.92
C LEU A 271 -15.83 11.43 3.73
N LEU A 272 -14.58 10.90 3.81
CA LEU A 272 -14.01 10.05 2.78
C LEU A 272 -14.82 8.78 2.59
N GLY A 273 -15.19 8.10 3.68
CA GLY A 273 -16.00 6.88 3.64
C GLY A 273 -17.34 7.09 2.94
N LEU A 274 -18.06 8.14 3.33
CA LEU A 274 -19.37 8.47 2.72
C LEU A 274 -19.23 8.85 1.24
N LYS A 275 -18.25 9.71 0.91
CA LYS A 275 -17.98 10.14 -0.46
C LYS A 275 -17.66 8.96 -1.38
N ASP A 276 -16.80 8.08 -0.93
CA ASP A 276 -16.40 6.91 -1.71
C ASP A 276 -17.55 5.91 -1.84
N TYR A 277 -18.32 5.68 -0.79
CA TYR A 277 -19.50 4.83 -0.87
C TYR A 277 -20.49 5.30 -1.94
N VAL A 278 -20.80 6.60 -1.96
CA VAL A 278 -21.69 7.19 -2.98
C VAL A 278 -21.09 7.06 -4.38
N ASN A 279 -19.82 7.45 -4.55
CA ASN A 279 -19.17 7.51 -5.87
C ASN A 279 -18.87 6.12 -6.45
N LYS A 280 -18.32 5.22 -5.64
CA LYS A 280 -17.95 3.85 -6.09
C LYS A 280 -19.18 3.02 -6.45
N ASN A 281 -20.32 3.26 -5.81
CA ASN A 281 -21.59 2.60 -6.16
C ASN A 281 -22.38 3.32 -7.25
N GLY A 282 -21.90 4.46 -7.76
CA GLY A 282 -22.56 5.22 -8.83
C GLY A 282 -23.87 5.85 -8.42
N PHE A 283 -24.07 6.14 -7.13
CA PHE A 283 -25.27 6.84 -6.66
C PHE A 283 -25.23 8.31 -7.08
N ALA A 284 -26.38 8.82 -7.51
CA ALA A 284 -26.52 10.24 -7.90
C ALA A 284 -26.46 11.21 -6.70
N GLY A 285 -26.63 10.71 -5.47
CA GLY A 285 -26.62 11.46 -4.24
C GLY A 285 -27.24 10.68 -3.09
N GLY A 286 -27.40 11.34 -1.94
CA GLY A 286 -28.03 10.80 -0.74
C GLY A 286 -29.28 11.58 -0.34
N LEU A 287 -30.15 10.95 0.43
CA LEU A 287 -31.30 11.59 1.09
C LEU A 287 -31.08 11.56 2.59
N VAL A 288 -31.18 12.73 3.24
CA VAL A 288 -31.06 12.87 4.69
C VAL A 288 -32.40 13.24 5.29
N GLY A 289 -32.88 12.42 6.22
CA GLY A 289 -34.04 12.75 7.06
C GLY A 289 -33.63 13.73 8.16
N LEU A 290 -33.75 15.05 7.87
CA LEU A 290 -33.34 16.09 8.81
C LEU A 290 -34.37 16.21 9.95
N SER A 291 -34.10 15.62 11.10
CA SER A 291 -35.00 15.62 12.26
C SER A 291 -34.96 16.92 13.09
N GLY A 292 -33.98 17.79 12.84
CA GLY A 292 -33.68 18.96 13.67
C GLY A 292 -32.76 18.68 14.86
N GLY A 293 -32.35 17.41 15.07
CA GLY A 293 -31.37 17.03 16.08
C GLY A 293 -29.95 17.21 15.60
N ILE A 294 -28.99 17.22 16.54
CA ILE A 294 -27.56 17.45 16.26
C ILE A 294 -26.97 16.38 15.32
N ASP A 295 -27.37 15.13 15.44
CA ASP A 295 -26.84 14.03 14.63
C ASP A 295 -27.17 14.22 13.15
N SER A 296 -28.43 14.49 12.82
CA SER A 296 -28.86 14.74 11.45
C SER A 296 -28.28 16.05 10.88
N ALA A 297 -28.05 17.06 11.71
CA ALA A 297 -27.40 18.30 11.33
C ALA A 297 -25.91 18.03 10.95
N LEU A 298 -25.22 17.25 11.75
CA LEU A 298 -23.79 16.87 11.47
C LEU A 298 -23.67 16.04 10.19
N VAL A 299 -24.62 15.14 9.92
CA VAL A 299 -24.59 14.32 8.68
C VAL A 299 -24.84 15.20 7.44
N LEU A 300 -25.55 16.32 7.57
CA LEU A 300 -25.84 17.23 6.47
C LEU A 300 -24.64 18.14 6.10
N THR A 301 -23.76 18.44 7.05
CA THR A 301 -22.60 19.33 6.86
C THR A 301 -21.39 18.61 6.29
#